data_ddfe2a3df754c0d8556a05382818737c
#
_entry.id   ddfe2a3df754c0d8556a05382818737c
#
_cell.length_a   1.000
_cell.length_b   1.000
_cell.length_c   1.000
_cell.angle_alpha   90.00
_cell.angle_beta   90.00
_cell.angle_gamma   90.00
#
_symmetry.space_group_name_H-M   'P 1'
#
loop_
_entity.id
_entity.type
_entity.pdbx_description
1 polymer ?
#
loop_
_entity_poly.entity_id
_entity_poly.type
_entity_poly.pdbx_seq_one_letter_code
_entity_poly.pdbx_strand_id
1 'polypeptide(L)'
;MKRSIKLAATALAAAASLAVLLPAHAQAQAQQGATPMLTWVTPTTPTNKPQTEAQAKAGVEHGRDLPAPEVLQPTLDAQLPSYQPRRDIKISGTFKGAASDVMVVLAQKWMEKFKSYYPDVNISISPPYAGSLGAIELIKGDLDFVFVSRELKPDDISKFNGKFGYDPLSVPISGGSYRHFGALDTVAFFVNKDNPIEQITFKQLDQMYSSTHARGGGAITKWGDLGLTGEWADKPINLYGIRPWNGFEEFVRQRVLSLDGKRGEWRDGIKFEKLVFPMAKDVAADKYAIGYSGMAYMDAPVKLVPLVEKAGDMPQAPTYENVALATYPLSRLTYFNTNKAPGKPLPPALEEFLKFVLSREGQQVVLDHARYVPLRASQVSTARALVDGRGN
;
A
#
# COMPACT_ATOMS: atom_id res chain seq x y z
N MET A 1 13.92 -90.52 5.88
CA MET A 1 13.48 -89.57 6.85
C MET A 1 14.20 -88.25 6.59
N LYS A 2 13.58 -87.34 5.91
CA LYS A 2 14.13 -85.99 5.61
C LYS A 2 13.15 -84.95 6.10
N ARG A 3 13.54 -84.11 7.08
CA ARG A 3 12.77 -82.99 7.54
C ARG A 3 13.18 -81.70 6.73
N SER A 4 12.24 -81.12 6.08
CA SER A 4 12.39 -79.87 5.37
C SER A 4 12.19 -78.70 6.33
N ILE A 5 13.16 -77.81 6.35
CA ILE A 5 13.09 -76.55 7.05
C ILE A 5 12.63 -75.50 6.06
N LYS A 6 11.52 -74.86 6.34
CA LYS A 6 11.06 -73.66 5.59
C LYS A 6 11.72 -72.40 6.14
N LEU A 7 12.48 -71.77 5.30
CA LEU A 7 12.94 -70.35 5.55
C LEU A 7 11.81 -69.39 5.18
N ALA A 8 11.44 -68.54 6.15
CA ALA A 8 10.59 -67.42 5.90
C ALA A 8 11.47 -66.22 5.58
N ALA A 9 11.35 -65.66 4.40
CA ALA A 9 12.01 -64.42 4.00
C ALA A 9 11.12 -63.23 4.38
N THR A 10 11.58 -62.42 5.31
CA THR A 10 10.95 -61.16 5.66
C THR A 10 11.46 -60.09 4.70
N ALA A 11 10.58 -59.58 3.83
CA ALA A 11 10.89 -58.42 2.99
C ALA A 11 10.73 -57.14 3.79
N LEU A 12 11.84 -56.44 4.01
CA LEU A 12 11.84 -55.05 4.54
C LEU A 12 11.53 -54.12 3.37
N ALA A 13 10.36 -53.51 3.37
CA ALA A 13 10.02 -52.41 2.46
C ALA A 13 10.63 -51.11 3.00
N ALA A 14 11.71 -50.64 2.37
CA ALA A 14 12.24 -49.30 2.60
C ALA A 14 11.36 -48.27 1.88
N ALA A 15 10.55 -47.55 2.61
CA ALA A 15 9.88 -46.38 2.11
C ALA A 15 10.89 -45.23 1.95
N ALA A 16 11.34 -44.98 0.73
CA ALA A 16 12.11 -43.78 0.40
C ALA A 16 11.18 -42.59 0.38
N SER A 17 11.25 -41.78 1.43
CA SER A 17 10.61 -40.45 1.47
C SER A 17 11.34 -39.53 0.49
N LEU A 18 10.74 -39.28 -0.67
CA LEU A 18 11.18 -38.16 -1.52
C LEU A 18 10.86 -36.85 -0.80
N ALA A 19 11.84 -36.27 -0.12
CA ALA A 19 11.78 -34.89 0.29
C ALA A 19 11.96 -34.04 -0.98
N VAL A 20 10.86 -33.47 -1.48
CA VAL A 20 10.92 -32.44 -2.51
C VAL A 20 11.58 -31.21 -1.88
N LEU A 21 12.85 -31.01 -2.18
CA LEU A 21 13.57 -29.78 -1.84
C LEU A 21 12.98 -28.65 -2.68
N LEU A 22 12.06 -27.89 -2.12
CA LEU A 22 11.64 -26.61 -2.69
C LEU A 22 12.85 -25.64 -2.70
N PRO A 23 13.01 -24.85 -3.76
CA PRO A 23 14.10 -23.91 -3.84
C PRO A 23 14.05 -22.94 -2.64
N ALA A 24 15.20 -22.55 -2.12
CA ALA A 24 15.33 -21.73 -0.91
C ALA A 24 14.50 -20.44 -0.92
N HIS A 25 14.23 -19.88 -2.09
CA HIS A 25 13.33 -18.73 -2.29
C HIS A 25 11.86 -19.05 -1.98
N ALA A 26 11.37 -20.23 -2.34
CA ALA A 26 10.00 -20.64 -2.04
C ALA A 26 9.81 -20.96 -0.55
N GLN A 27 10.84 -21.49 0.09
CA GLN A 27 10.84 -21.70 1.54
C GLN A 27 10.92 -20.38 2.33
N ALA A 28 11.68 -19.38 1.84
CA ALA A 28 11.74 -18.06 2.44
C ALA A 28 10.41 -17.31 2.29
N GLN A 29 9.72 -17.44 1.14
CA GLN A 29 8.39 -16.87 0.93
C GLN A 29 7.31 -17.58 1.78
N ALA A 30 7.38 -18.91 1.90
CA ALA A 30 6.47 -19.65 2.76
C ALA A 30 6.66 -19.33 4.25
N GLN A 31 7.90 -19.10 4.69
CA GLN A 31 8.17 -18.65 6.06
C GLN A 31 7.81 -17.19 6.31
N GLN A 32 7.89 -16.32 5.29
CA GLN A 32 7.44 -14.93 5.38
C GLN A 32 5.90 -14.83 5.44
N GLY A 33 5.19 -15.72 4.77
CA GLY A 33 3.73 -15.82 4.83
C GLY A 33 3.21 -16.47 6.13
N ALA A 34 4.04 -17.24 6.83
CA ALA A 34 3.65 -18.00 8.03
C ALA A 34 3.80 -17.22 9.34
N THR A 35 4.41 -16.04 9.34
CA THR A 35 4.47 -15.22 10.56
C THR A 35 3.17 -14.43 10.66
N PRO A 36 2.25 -14.75 11.58
CA PRO A 36 1.05 -13.96 11.74
C PRO A 36 1.44 -12.54 12.16
N MET A 37 1.47 -11.63 11.20
CA MET A 37 1.64 -10.20 11.46
C MET A 37 0.49 -9.60 12.24
N LEU A 38 -0.57 -10.34 12.39
CA LEU A 38 -1.88 -9.81 12.69
C LEU A 38 -2.57 -10.64 13.73
N THR A 39 -3.08 -9.95 14.73
CA THR A 39 -4.05 -10.52 15.66
C THR A 39 -5.40 -9.85 15.39
N TRP A 40 -6.42 -10.65 15.15
CA TRP A 40 -7.77 -10.16 15.09
C TRP A 40 -8.19 -9.65 16.46
N VAL A 41 -8.65 -8.41 16.52
CA VAL A 41 -9.23 -7.83 17.73
C VAL A 41 -10.66 -7.42 17.47
N THR A 42 -11.46 -7.56 18.51
CA THR A 42 -12.85 -7.12 18.46
C THR A 42 -12.91 -5.61 18.24
N PRO A 43 -13.89 -5.10 17.50
CA PRO A 43 -14.01 -3.68 17.12
C PRO A 43 -14.15 -2.67 18.26
N THR A 44 -14.03 -3.10 19.49
CA THR A 44 -14.06 -2.22 20.68
C THR A 44 -12.79 -1.40 20.87
N THR A 45 -11.74 -1.65 20.08
CA THR A 45 -10.49 -0.88 20.16
C THR A 45 -10.65 0.53 19.62
N PRO A 46 -10.04 1.53 20.28
CA PRO A 46 -10.11 2.94 19.86
C PRO A 46 -9.64 3.21 18.43
N THR A 47 -8.82 2.33 17.86
CA THR A 47 -8.28 2.43 16.51
C THR A 47 -9.33 2.45 15.40
N ASN A 48 -10.53 1.94 15.67
CA ASN A 48 -11.64 1.96 14.73
C ASN A 48 -12.54 3.17 14.85
N LYS A 49 -12.36 3.98 15.88
CA LYS A 49 -13.18 5.18 16.03
C LYS A 49 -12.71 6.24 15.04
N PRO A 50 -13.62 6.97 14.40
CA PRO A 50 -13.27 8.19 13.69
C PRO A 50 -12.43 9.08 14.58
N GLN A 51 -11.46 9.77 13.98
CA GLN A 51 -10.48 10.56 14.75
C GLN A 51 -11.07 11.81 15.39
N THR A 52 -12.13 12.32 14.82
CA THR A 52 -12.79 13.55 15.23
C THR A 52 -14.30 13.32 15.34
N GLU A 53 -14.97 14.15 16.12
CA GLU A 53 -16.43 14.15 16.22
C GLU A 53 -17.09 14.36 14.85
N ALA A 54 -16.51 15.24 14.02
CA ALA A 54 -16.98 15.48 12.66
C ALA A 54 -16.89 14.20 11.78
N GLN A 55 -15.82 13.43 11.93
CA GLN A 55 -15.67 12.16 11.21
C GLN A 55 -16.64 11.09 11.74
N ALA A 56 -16.90 11.05 13.04
CA ALA A 56 -17.88 10.17 13.63
C ALA A 56 -19.27 10.48 13.07
N LYS A 57 -19.65 11.76 13.07
CA LYS A 57 -20.90 12.25 12.52
C LYS A 57 -21.04 11.92 11.03
N ALA A 58 -20.01 12.19 10.22
CA ALA A 58 -20.00 11.83 8.82
C ALA A 58 -20.13 10.30 8.60
N GLY A 59 -19.55 9.49 9.49
CA GLY A 59 -19.69 8.04 9.47
C GLY A 59 -21.15 7.59 9.64
N VAL A 60 -21.87 8.17 10.57
CA VAL A 60 -23.31 7.90 10.82
C VAL A 60 -24.15 8.38 9.65
N GLU A 61 -23.95 9.62 9.19
CA GLU A 61 -24.68 10.21 8.08
C GLU A 61 -24.55 9.42 6.77
N HIS A 62 -23.49 8.65 6.62
CA HIS A 62 -23.23 7.82 5.44
C HIS A 62 -23.50 6.32 5.66
N GLY A 63 -24.31 5.97 6.64
CA GLY A 63 -24.74 4.59 6.86
C GLY A 63 -23.63 3.66 7.36
N ARG A 64 -22.77 4.15 8.23
CA ARG A 64 -21.71 3.38 8.87
C ARG A 64 -22.11 2.71 10.17
N ASP A 65 -23.36 2.52 10.38
CA ASP A 65 -24.01 1.72 11.43
C ASP A 65 -23.85 0.20 11.22
N LEU A 66 -23.12 -0.17 10.17
CA LEU A 66 -22.67 -1.55 10.02
C LEU A 66 -21.76 -1.93 11.17
N PRO A 67 -21.78 -3.22 11.57
CA PRO A 67 -20.84 -3.71 12.57
C PRO A 67 -19.45 -3.22 12.21
N ALA A 68 -18.77 -2.64 13.20
CA ALA A 68 -17.41 -2.17 12.97
C ALA A 68 -16.59 -3.29 12.33
N PRO A 69 -15.80 -3.02 11.29
CA PRO A 69 -15.01 -4.05 10.64
C PRO A 69 -14.08 -4.69 11.66
N GLU A 70 -13.85 -5.97 11.52
CA GLU A 70 -12.80 -6.64 12.26
C GLU A 70 -11.49 -5.88 12.09
N VAL A 71 -10.86 -5.57 13.22
CA VAL A 71 -9.61 -4.82 13.24
C VAL A 71 -8.46 -5.78 13.38
N LEU A 72 -7.56 -5.69 12.45
CA LEU A 72 -6.32 -6.41 12.50
C LEU A 72 -5.29 -5.57 13.27
N GLN A 73 -4.67 -6.17 14.29
CA GLN A 73 -3.56 -5.55 15.01
C GLN A 73 -2.27 -6.00 14.34
N PRO A 74 -1.51 -5.08 13.72
CA PRO A 74 -0.20 -5.42 13.20
C PRO A 74 0.77 -5.75 14.33
N THR A 75 1.74 -6.60 14.04
CA THR A 75 2.89 -6.87 14.89
C THR A 75 4.16 -6.41 14.21
N LEU A 76 5.19 -6.11 15.01
CA LEU A 76 6.50 -5.83 14.45
C LEU A 76 7.13 -7.11 13.89
N ASP A 77 7.81 -6.96 12.76
CA ASP A 77 8.67 -8.02 12.25
C ASP A 77 9.86 -8.23 13.21
N ALA A 78 10.06 -9.47 13.65
CA ALA A 78 11.15 -9.81 14.54
C ALA A 78 12.54 -9.56 13.94
N GLN A 79 12.63 -9.57 12.61
CA GLN A 79 13.87 -9.36 11.86
C GLN A 79 14.18 -7.87 11.58
N LEU A 80 13.36 -6.94 12.05
CA LEU A 80 13.66 -5.52 11.93
C LEU A 80 14.97 -5.19 12.67
N PRO A 81 15.90 -4.45 12.02
CA PRO A 81 17.14 -4.06 12.66
C PRO A 81 16.87 -3.07 13.78
N SER A 82 17.51 -3.29 14.94
CA SER A 82 17.46 -2.33 16.04
C SER A 82 18.19 -1.04 15.68
N TYR A 83 17.69 0.07 16.20
CA TYR A 83 18.36 1.36 16.04
C TYR A 83 19.59 1.46 16.94
N GLN A 84 20.72 1.79 16.33
CA GLN A 84 21.97 2.06 17.04
C GLN A 84 22.31 3.54 16.86
N PRO A 85 22.06 4.38 17.88
CA PRO A 85 22.38 5.80 17.78
C PRO A 85 23.87 6.03 17.55
N ARG A 86 24.19 6.84 16.57
CA ARG A 86 25.58 7.19 16.25
C ARG A 86 26.20 8.04 17.35
N ARG A 87 27.41 7.68 17.80
CA ARG A 87 28.12 8.33 18.91
C ARG A 87 29.52 8.84 18.52
N ASP A 88 29.98 8.50 17.32
CA ASP A 88 31.30 8.84 16.80
C ASP A 88 31.38 10.31 16.33
N ILE A 89 30.28 10.94 16.03
CA ILE A 89 30.18 12.35 15.68
C ILE A 89 29.03 13.01 16.43
N LYS A 90 29.11 14.32 16.59
CA LYS A 90 27.99 15.10 17.10
C LYS A 90 26.89 15.22 16.04
N ILE A 91 25.71 14.72 16.34
CA ILE A 91 24.53 14.88 15.50
C ILE A 91 23.73 16.08 15.98
N SER A 92 23.60 17.10 15.16
CA SER A 92 22.88 18.33 15.44
C SER A 92 22.39 18.98 14.13
N GLY A 93 21.55 19.98 14.25
CA GLY A 93 21.06 20.77 13.10
C GLY A 93 19.60 21.16 13.23
N THR A 94 19.18 22.09 12.36
CA THR A 94 17.80 22.53 12.26
C THR A 94 17.29 22.22 10.86
N PHE A 95 16.15 21.54 10.78
CA PHE A 95 15.55 21.08 9.54
C PHE A 95 14.07 21.46 9.51
N LYS A 96 13.63 21.91 8.35
CA LYS A 96 12.24 22.25 8.08
C LYS A 96 11.62 21.22 7.15
N GLY A 97 10.53 20.65 7.56
CA GLY A 97 9.76 19.73 6.73
C GLY A 97 8.29 20.08 6.67
N ALA A 98 7.57 19.32 5.88
CA ALA A 98 6.13 19.32 5.86
C ALA A 98 5.60 17.89 5.87
N ALA A 99 4.34 17.72 6.21
CA ALA A 99 3.66 16.43 6.15
C ALA A 99 2.27 16.61 5.54
N SER A 100 1.81 15.65 4.76
CA SER A 100 0.40 15.58 4.41
C SER A 100 -0.43 15.45 5.69
N ASP A 101 -1.66 15.96 5.65
CA ASP A 101 -2.58 16.04 6.78
C ASP A 101 -2.72 14.70 7.54
N VAL A 102 -2.83 13.59 6.82
CA VAL A 102 -2.93 12.24 7.40
C VAL A 102 -1.63 11.76 8.06
N MET A 103 -0.48 12.37 7.78
CA MET A 103 0.85 11.97 8.27
C MET A 103 1.35 12.78 9.48
N VAL A 104 0.78 13.97 9.74
CA VAL A 104 1.31 14.93 10.72
C VAL A 104 1.56 14.29 12.09
N VAL A 105 0.59 13.57 12.62
CA VAL A 105 0.68 13.00 13.97
C VAL A 105 1.75 11.91 14.06
N LEU A 106 1.86 11.06 13.03
CA LEU A 106 2.90 10.03 12.99
C LEU A 106 4.29 10.67 12.87
N ALA A 107 4.43 11.66 11.99
CA ALA A 107 5.69 12.39 11.83
C ALA A 107 6.15 13.07 13.13
N GLN A 108 5.23 13.71 13.84
CA GLN A 108 5.51 14.33 15.14
C GLN A 108 6.01 13.29 16.17
N LYS A 109 5.35 12.13 16.27
CA LYS A 109 5.78 11.04 17.17
C LYS A 109 7.18 10.53 16.85
N TRP A 110 7.52 10.38 15.57
CA TRP A 110 8.88 10.03 15.17
C TRP A 110 9.90 11.09 15.59
N MET A 111 9.58 12.37 15.37
CA MET A 111 10.47 13.47 15.72
C MET A 111 10.69 13.57 17.23
N GLU A 112 9.63 13.46 18.03
CA GLU A 112 9.72 13.43 19.50
C GLU A 112 10.61 12.28 19.99
N LYS A 113 10.41 11.08 19.46
CA LYS A 113 11.24 9.93 19.81
C LYS A 113 12.69 10.10 19.37
N PHE A 114 12.92 10.60 18.16
CA PHE A 114 14.26 10.87 17.64
C PHE A 114 15.02 11.92 18.47
N LYS A 115 14.33 12.97 18.89
CA LYS A 115 14.91 14.01 19.76
C LYS A 115 15.39 13.45 21.10
N SER A 116 14.83 12.35 21.61
CA SER A 116 15.33 11.70 22.82
C SER A 116 16.73 11.07 22.65
N TYR A 117 17.13 10.76 21.42
CA TYR A 117 18.48 10.29 21.09
C TYR A 117 19.45 11.43 20.80
N TYR A 118 18.95 12.52 20.20
CA TYR A 118 19.74 13.67 19.73
C TYR A 118 19.06 14.99 20.11
N PRO A 119 19.26 15.46 21.35
CA PRO A 119 18.61 16.67 21.86
C PRO A 119 18.97 17.94 21.07
N ASP A 120 20.17 17.97 20.45
CA ASP A 120 20.67 19.10 19.66
C ASP A 120 20.09 19.14 18.22
N VAL A 121 19.24 18.18 17.84
CA VAL A 121 18.54 18.19 16.56
C VAL A 121 17.19 18.86 16.73
N ASN A 122 16.92 19.85 15.90
CA ASN A 122 15.64 20.53 15.82
C ASN A 122 14.98 20.28 14.48
N ILE A 123 13.90 19.50 14.47
CA ILE A 123 13.10 19.22 13.29
C ILE A 123 11.75 19.89 13.49
N SER A 124 11.32 20.69 12.53
CA SER A 124 10.01 21.34 12.53
C SER A 124 9.18 20.89 11.34
N ILE A 125 7.89 20.73 11.54
CA ILE A 125 6.91 20.49 10.49
C ILE A 125 6.07 21.76 10.35
N SER A 126 6.06 22.30 9.13
CA SER A 126 5.17 23.39 8.72
C SER A 126 3.70 22.92 8.78
N PRO A 127 2.73 23.83 8.67
CA PRO A 127 1.33 23.45 8.59
C PRO A 127 1.11 22.29 7.62
N PRO A 128 0.15 21.39 7.88
CA PRO A 128 -0.06 20.22 7.05
C PRO A 128 -0.45 20.64 5.62
N TYR A 129 0.18 19.99 4.66
CA TYR A 129 -0.15 20.15 3.25
C TYR A 129 -0.82 18.89 2.70
N ALA A 130 -1.78 19.05 1.80
CA ALA A 130 -2.11 17.95 0.90
C ALA A 130 -0.83 17.49 0.17
N GLY A 131 -0.68 16.19 -0.09
CA GLY A 131 0.57 15.62 -0.59
C GLY A 131 1.20 16.35 -1.77
N SER A 132 0.37 16.86 -2.70
CA SER A 132 0.86 17.64 -3.86
C SER A 132 1.50 18.96 -3.47
N LEU A 133 0.97 19.66 -2.47
CA LEU A 133 1.52 20.95 -2.04
C LEU A 133 2.86 20.77 -1.34
N GLY A 134 3.01 19.72 -0.53
CA GLY A 134 4.31 19.42 0.10
C GLY A 134 5.41 19.14 -0.93
N ALA A 135 5.08 18.41 -2.01
CA ALA A 135 6.02 18.19 -3.12
C ALA A 135 6.43 19.50 -3.80
N ILE A 136 5.48 20.43 -4.02
CA ILE A 136 5.78 21.75 -4.62
C ILE A 136 6.76 22.54 -3.74
N GLU A 137 6.57 22.55 -2.42
CA GLU A 137 7.46 23.26 -1.49
C GLU A 137 8.87 22.65 -1.47
N LEU A 138 8.99 21.32 -1.57
CA LEU A 138 10.28 20.65 -1.73
C LEU A 138 10.97 21.08 -3.04
N ILE A 139 10.23 21.16 -4.15
CA ILE A 139 10.75 21.59 -5.45
C ILE A 139 11.20 23.06 -5.39
N LYS A 140 10.50 23.93 -4.66
CA LYS A 140 10.94 25.32 -4.45
C LYS A 140 12.27 25.40 -3.69
N GLY A 141 12.57 24.43 -2.84
CA GLY A 141 13.75 24.40 -1.99
C GLY A 141 13.55 25.10 -0.63
N ASP A 142 12.30 25.35 -0.26
CA ASP A 142 11.94 25.98 1.01
C ASP A 142 11.89 24.97 2.17
N LEU A 143 11.88 23.68 1.84
CA LEU A 143 11.84 22.56 2.78
C LEU A 143 13.01 21.61 2.55
N ASP A 144 13.55 21.05 3.64
CA ASP A 144 14.57 20.02 3.60
C ASP A 144 13.98 18.65 3.27
N PHE A 145 12.72 18.40 3.68
CA PHE A 145 12.02 17.15 3.44
C PHE A 145 10.50 17.28 3.46
N VAL A 146 9.80 16.28 2.92
CA VAL A 146 8.34 16.18 3.02
C VAL A 146 7.91 14.74 3.27
N PHE A 147 6.96 14.56 4.18
CA PHE A 147 6.22 13.31 4.36
C PHE A 147 4.98 13.32 3.48
N VAL A 148 4.93 12.40 2.54
CA VAL A 148 3.81 12.28 1.59
C VAL A 148 3.15 10.92 1.74
N SER A 149 1.83 10.90 1.72
CA SER A 149 1.02 9.69 1.89
C SER A 149 0.81 8.87 0.60
N ARG A 150 1.66 9.07 -0.40
CA ARG A 150 1.67 8.36 -1.69
C ARG A 150 3.01 8.57 -2.38
N GLU A 151 3.26 7.89 -3.48
CA GLU A 151 4.36 8.22 -4.37
C GLU A 151 4.22 9.65 -4.90
N LEU A 152 5.35 10.30 -5.17
CA LEU A 152 5.34 11.56 -5.91
C LEU A 152 4.74 11.34 -7.31
N LYS A 153 4.01 12.32 -7.80
CA LYS A 153 3.48 12.27 -9.15
C LYS A 153 4.61 12.35 -10.18
N PRO A 154 4.47 11.73 -11.35
CA PRO A 154 5.43 11.90 -12.45
C PRO A 154 5.74 13.36 -12.75
N ASP A 155 4.72 14.23 -12.72
CA ASP A 155 4.90 15.68 -12.90
C ASP A 155 5.76 16.32 -11.80
N ASP A 156 5.59 15.89 -10.54
CA ASP A 156 6.40 16.41 -9.42
C ASP A 156 7.86 15.97 -9.57
N ILE A 157 8.09 14.72 -9.95
CA ILE A 157 9.43 14.18 -10.24
C ILE A 157 10.06 14.92 -11.40
N SER A 158 9.33 15.08 -12.52
CA SER A 158 9.81 15.80 -13.70
C SER A 158 10.17 17.25 -13.40
N LYS A 159 9.35 17.97 -12.63
CA LYS A 159 9.65 19.35 -12.22
C LYS A 159 10.85 19.45 -11.29
N PHE A 160 10.98 18.49 -10.38
CA PHE A 160 12.15 18.41 -9.49
C PHE A 160 13.41 18.14 -10.31
N ASN A 161 13.38 17.15 -11.21
CA ASN A 161 14.50 16.83 -12.08
C ASN A 161 14.86 18.01 -13.00
N GLY A 162 13.88 18.70 -13.57
CA GLY A 162 14.10 19.89 -14.38
C GLY A 162 14.80 21.02 -13.63
N LYS A 163 14.64 21.09 -12.29
CA LYS A 163 15.31 22.09 -11.46
C LYS A 163 16.70 21.67 -10.98
N PHE A 164 16.84 20.41 -10.56
CA PHE A 164 18.04 19.95 -9.86
C PHE A 164 18.92 19.03 -10.72
N GLY A 165 18.42 18.53 -11.86
CA GLY A 165 19.15 17.62 -12.76
C GLY A 165 19.14 16.16 -12.34
N TYR A 166 18.36 15.79 -11.33
CA TYR A 166 18.19 14.43 -10.81
C TYR A 166 16.86 14.29 -10.09
N ASP A 167 16.42 13.07 -9.84
CA ASP A 167 15.18 12.78 -9.14
C ASP A 167 15.31 12.96 -7.63
N PRO A 168 14.23 13.31 -6.91
CA PRO A 168 14.26 13.38 -5.45
C PRO A 168 14.47 12.00 -4.85
N LEU A 169 15.16 11.92 -3.71
CA LEU A 169 15.18 10.69 -2.92
C LEU A 169 13.80 10.50 -2.30
N SER A 170 13.16 9.39 -2.64
CA SER A 170 11.85 8.99 -2.12
C SER A 170 11.98 7.65 -1.38
N VAL A 171 11.79 7.67 -0.07
CA VAL A 171 12.01 6.51 0.81
C VAL A 171 10.68 6.07 1.41
N PRO A 172 10.22 4.83 1.19
CA PRO A 172 9.05 4.30 1.89
C PRO A 172 9.37 4.15 3.38
N ILE A 173 8.47 4.62 4.23
CA ILE A 173 8.68 4.72 5.69
C ILE A 173 7.61 4.02 6.53
N SER A 174 6.43 3.80 6.00
CA SER A 174 5.39 2.94 6.58
C SER A 174 4.45 2.44 5.50
N GLY A 175 3.73 1.37 5.78
CA GLY A 175 2.54 1.02 5.03
C GLY A 175 1.43 2.03 5.29
N GLY A 176 0.44 2.08 4.40
CA GLY A 176 -0.81 2.77 4.63
C GLY A 176 -1.70 1.98 5.60
N SER A 177 -2.94 2.38 5.70
CA SER A 177 -3.96 1.66 6.45
C SER A 177 -4.60 0.59 5.59
N TYR A 178 -4.98 -0.52 6.19
CA TYR A 178 -5.77 -1.52 5.47
C TYR A 178 -7.21 -1.05 5.25
N ARG A 179 -7.88 -0.70 6.34
CA ARG A 179 -9.31 -0.40 6.34
C ARG A 179 -9.70 0.63 7.40
N HIS A 180 -8.89 1.64 7.59
CA HIS A 180 -9.08 2.59 8.67
C HIS A 180 -9.70 3.88 8.19
N PHE A 181 -10.88 4.23 8.70
CA PHE A 181 -11.55 5.47 8.35
C PHE A 181 -10.74 6.71 8.76
N GLY A 182 -10.62 7.67 7.84
CA GLY A 182 -9.87 8.90 8.08
C GLY A 182 -8.35 8.74 8.11
N ALA A 183 -7.85 7.57 7.67
CA ALA A 183 -6.44 7.33 7.41
C ALA A 183 -6.21 6.98 5.93
N LEU A 184 -4.97 6.66 5.57
CA LEU A 184 -4.60 6.28 4.21
C LEU A 184 -4.99 4.82 3.95
N ASP A 185 -6.26 4.54 3.73
CA ASP A 185 -6.74 3.19 3.50
C ASP A 185 -6.46 2.69 2.07
N THR A 186 -6.37 1.37 1.95
CA THR A 186 -6.16 0.69 0.67
C THR A 186 -7.33 0.90 -0.26
N VAL A 187 -7.06 1.08 -1.54
CA VAL A 187 -8.08 1.15 -2.59
C VAL A 187 -8.32 -0.24 -3.16
N ALA A 188 -9.57 -0.62 -3.34
CA ALA A 188 -9.92 -1.88 -3.98
C ALA A 188 -10.91 -1.67 -5.13
N PHE A 189 -10.82 -2.54 -6.14
CA PHE A 189 -11.86 -2.73 -7.13
C PHE A 189 -12.83 -3.82 -6.66
N PHE A 190 -14.09 -3.62 -6.94
CA PHE A 190 -15.14 -4.55 -6.55
C PHE A 190 -16.29 -4.55 -7.55
N VAL A 191 -16.99 -5.67 -7.60
CA VAL A 191 -18.14 -5.91 -8.45
C VAL A 191 -19.36 -6.29 -7.62
N ASN A 192 -20.53 -6.35 -8.24
CA ASN A 192 -21.69 -6.96 -7.60
C ASN A 192 -21.36 -8.39 -7.12
N LYS A 193 -21.90 -8.79 -5.97
CA LYS A 193 -21.62 -10.08 -5.34
C LYS A 193 -21.87 -11.30 -6.25
N ASP A 194 -22.81 -11.18 -7.19
CA ASP A 194 -23.21 -12.26 -8.11
C ASP A 194 -22.34 -12.33 -9.37
N ASN A 195 -21.41 -11.39 -9.58
CA ASN A 195 -20.52 -11.38 -10.73
C ASN A 195 -19.48 -12.51 -10.61
N PRO A 196 -19.34 -13.42 -11.60
CA PRO A 196 -18.43 -14.56 -11.50
C PRO A 196 -16.94 -14.22 -11.74
N ILE A 197 -16.59 -12.97 -12.11
CA ILE A 197 -15.19 -12.60 -12.38
C ILE A 197 -14.28 -12.96 -11.20
N GLU A 198 -13.16 -13.61 -11.44
CA GLU A 198 -12.25 -14.05 -10.38
C GLU A 198 -11.04 -13.15 -10.20
N GLN A 199 -10.62 -12.45 -11.26
CA GLN A 199 -9.48 -11.54 -11.26
C GLN A 199 -9.60 -10.54 -12.40
N ILE A 200 -8.90 -9.40 -12.28
CA ILE A 200 -8.78 -8.39 -13.35
C ILE A 200 -7.34 -7.87 -13.41
N THR A 201 -6.81 -7.73 -14.61
CA THR A 201 -5.48 -7.15 -14.81
C THR A 201 -5.54 -5.60 -14.89
N PHE A 202 -4.45 -4.93 -14.56
CA PHE A 202 -4.35 -3.47 -14.78
C PHE A 202 -4.56 -3.09 -16.23
N LYS A 203 -4.12 -3.93 -17.18
CA LYS A 203 -4.38 -3.74 -18.60
C LYS A 203 -5.89 -3.77 -18.92
N GLN A 204 -6.62 -4.74 -18.38
CA GLN A 204 -8.08 -4.81 -18.55
C GLN A 204 -8.79 -3.61 -17.90
N LEU A 205 -8.37 -3.18 -16.70
CA LEU A 205 -8.91 -1.98 -16.07
C LEU A 205 -8.65 -0.73 -16.90
N ASP A 206 -7.44 -0.57 -17.47
CA ASP A 206 -7.14 0.52 -18.41
C ASP A 206 -8.03 0.47 -19.64
N GLN A 207 -8.22 -0.70 -20.24
CA GLN A 207 -9.11 -0.90 -21.39
C GLN A 207 -10.59 -0.65 -21.07
N MET A 208 -11.02 -0.84 -19.82
CA MET A 208 -12.39 -0.59 -19.37
C MET A 208 -12.63 0.89 -19.05
N TYR A 209 -11.71 1.52 -18.30
CA TYR A 209 -11.92 2.83 -17.70
C TYR A 209 -11.27 3.98 -18.45
N SER A 210 -10.25 3.72 -19.28
CA SER A 210 -9.46 4.76 -19.92
C SER A 210 -9.88 4.97 -21.39
N SER A 211 -9.75 6.20 -21.85
CA SER A 211 -9.81 6.55 -23.28
C SER A 211 -8.41 6.51 -23.94
N THR A 212 -7.35 6.55 -23.15
CA THR A 212 -5.95 6.58 -23.66
C THR A 212 -5.36 5.21 -23.89
N HIS A 213 -5.85 4.18 -23.19
CA HIS A 213 -5.35 2.80 -23.24
C HIS A 213 -3.81 2.78 -23.17
N ALA A 214 -3.23 3.41 -22.14
CA ALA A 214 -1.76 3.53 -22.00
C ALA A 214 -1.07 2.16 -21.90
N ARG A 215 -1.79 1.12 -21.45
CA ARG A 215 -1.31 -0.27 -21.36
C ARG A 215 -1.58 -1.10 -22.63
N GLY A 216 -2.11 -0.45 -23.68
CA GLY A 216 -2.39 -1.06 -24.99
C GLY A 216 -3.69 -1.85 -25.03
N GLY A 217 -4.07 -2.21 -26.24
CA GLY A 217 -5.30 -2.93 -26.56
C GLY A 217 -6.48 -1.99 -26.86
N GLY A 218 -7.63 -2.59 -27.19
CA GLY A 218 -8.88 -1.88 -27.47
C GLY A 218 -9.79 -1.76 -26.24
N ALA A 219 -10.87 -1.01 -26.37
CA ALA A 219 -11.84 -0.84 -25.30
C ALA A 219 -12.54 -2.16 -24.94
N ILE A 220 -12.69 -2.43 -23.66
CA ILE A 220 -13.52 -3.48 -23.09
C ILE A 220 -14.82 -2.85 -22.63
N THR A 221 -15.95 -3.38 -23.12
CA THR A 221 -17.27 -2.81 -22.85
C THR A 221 -18.31 -3.79 -22.34
N LYS A 222 -18.07 -5.08 -22.56
CA LYS A 222 -18.95 -6.17 -22.13
C LYS A 222 -18.20 -7.13 -21.20
N TRP A 223 -18.91 -7.79 -20.33
CA TRP A 223 -18.36 -8.84 -19.47
C TRP A 223 -17.83 -10.03 -20.27
N GLY A 224 -18.40 -10.31 -21.44
CA GLY A 224 -17.87 -11.32 -22.36
C GLY A 224 -16.49 -10.99 -22.92
N ASP A 225 -16.12 -9.72 -23.05
CA ASP A 225 -14.77 -9.30 -23.45
C ASP A 225 -13.70 -9.73 -22.42
N LEU A 226 -14.14 -10.01 -21.19
CA LEU A 226 -13.30 -10.53 -20.09
C LEU A 226 -13.38 -12.06 -19.96
N GLY A 227 -14.04 -12.75 -20.92
CA GLY A 227 -14.15 -14.20 -20.95
C GLY A 227 -15.36 -14.76 -20.20
N LEU A 228 -16.27 -13.93 -19.68
CA LEU A 228 -17.49 -14.42 -19.06
C LEU A 228 -18.48 -14.91 -20.11
N THR A 229 -19.13 -16.03 -19.80
CA THR A 229 -20.05 -16.72 -20.71
C THR A 229 -21.49 -16.70 -20.20
N GLY A 230 -22.39 -17.37 -20.94
CA GLY A 230 -23.81 -17.48 -20.55
C GLY A 230 -24.50 -16.13 -20.47
N GLU A 231 -25.21 -15.89 -19.37
CA GLU A 231 -25.97 -14.64 -19.17
C GLU A 231 -25.10 -13.38 -19.14
N TRP A 232 -23.78 -13.51 -18.95
CA TRP A 232 -22.84 -12.40 -18.83
C TRP A 232 -22.20 -11.99 -20.17
N ALA A 233 -22.22 -12.89 -21.18
CA ALA A 233 -21.47 -12.70 -22.42
C ALA A 233 -21.75 -11.36 -23.12
N ASP A 234 -23.01 -10.97 -23.22
CA ASP A 234 -23.46 -9.77 -23.91
C ASP A 234 -23.79 -8.60 -22.99
N LYS A 235 -23.59 -8.75 -21.69
CA LYS A 235 -23.94 -7.69 -20.74
C LYS A 235 -22.90 -6.57 -20.72
N PRO A 236 -23.37 -5.31 -20.78
CA PRO A 236 -22.46 -4.18 -20.67
C PRO A 236 -21.80 -4.14 -19.28
N ILE A 237 -20.60 -3.60 -19.22
CA ILE A 237 -19.95 -3.27 -17.96
C ILE A 237 -20.37 -1.87 -17.55
N ASN A 238 -21.08 -1.76 -16.43
CA ASN A 238 -21.46 -0.48 -15.86
C ASN A 238 -20.33 0.03 -14.97
N LEU A 239 -19.66 1.10 -15.42
CA LEU A 239 -18.51 1.65 -14.76
C LEU A 239 -18.90 2.70 -13.72
N TYR A 240 -18.44 2.51 -12.50
CA TYR A 240 -18.56 3.47 -11.41
C TYR A 240 -17.17 3.97 -11.02
N GLY A 241 -17.04 5.26 -10.76
CA GLY A 241 -15.78 5.89 -10.40
C GLY A 241 -15.97 7.04 -9.42
N ILE A 242 -14.89 7.43 -8.78
CA ILE A 242 -14.84 8.63 -7.96
C ILE A 242 -14.50 9.81 -8.87
N ARG A 243 -15.21 10.93 -8.72
CA ARG A 243 -15.03 12.11 -9.57
C ARG A 243 -13.55 12.56 -9.61
N PRO A 244 -13.08 13.10 -10.74
CA PRO A 244 -11.77 13.72 -10.86
C PRO A 244 -11.48 14.74 -9.73
N TRP A 245 -10.20 14.89 -9.38
CA TRP A 245 -9.68 15.73 -8.29
C TRP A 245 -9.85 15.16 -6.89
N ASN A 246 -10.32 13.92 -6.74
CA ASN A 246 -10.28 13.20 -5.48
C ASN A 246 -8.97 12.42 -5.35
N GLY A 247 -8.42 12.31 -4.14
CA GLY A 247 -7.15 11.60 -3.90
C GLY A 247 -7.20 10.10 -4.25
N PHE A 248 -8.35 9.45 -4.13
CA PHE A 248 -8.53 8.05 -4.57
C PHE A 248 -8.56 7.94 -6.10
N GLU A 249 -9.27 8.84 -6.75
CA GLU A 249 -9.32 8.91 -8.21
C GLU A 249 -7.93 9.14 -8.80
N GLU A 250 -7.21 10.12 -8.31
CA GLU A 250 -5.87 10.43 -8.79
C GLU A 250 -4.90 9.26 -8.57
N PHE A 251 -5.01 8.56 -7.43
CA PHE A 251 -4.20 7.38 -7.16
C PHE A 251 -4.51 6.24 -8.16
N VAL A 252 -5.79 5.95 -8.40
CA VAL A 252 -6.18 4.92 -9.38
C VAL A 252 -5.76 5.32 -10.79
N ARG A 253 -5.98 6.56 -11.20
CA ARG A 253 -5.56 7.05 -12.52
C ARG A 253 -4.07 6.93 -12.71
N GLN A 254 -3.26 7.29 -11.71
CA GLN A 254 -1.81 7.21 -11.76
C GLN A 254 -1.31 5.75 -11.79
N ARG A 255 -1.83 4.90 -10.91
CA ARG A 255 -1.32 3.53 -10.76
C ARG A 255 -1.85 2.56 -11.80
N VAL A 256 -3.11 2.71 -12.21
CA VAL A 256 -3.81 1.75 -13.08
C VAL A 256 -3.84 2.19 -14.53
N LEU A 257 -4.25 3.46 -14.78
CA LEU A 257 -4.52 3.94 -16.14
C LEU A 257 -3.30 4.60 -16.80
N SER A 258 -2.28 5.00 -16.04
CA SER A 258 -1.07 5.64 -16.56
C SER A 258 0.08 4.64 -16.65
N LEU A 259 0.95 4.80 -17.65
CA LEU A 259 2.14 3.97 -17.84
C LEU A 259 3.21 4.75 -18.62
N ASP A 260 4.48 4.61 -18.25
CA ASP A 260 5.64 5.14 -18.95
C ASP A 260 5.52 6.64 -19.32
N GLY A 261 5.12 7.45 -18.33
CA GLY A 261 4.93 8.89 -18.49
C GLY A 261 3.65 9.28 -19.26
N LYS A 262 2.92 8.32 -19.83
CA LYS A 262 1.64 8.56 -20.49
C LYS A 262 0.54 8.57 -19.45
N ARG A 263 -0.10 9.72 -19.26
CA ARG A 263 -1.22 9.89 -18.33
C ARG A 263 -2.47 9.21 -18.89
N GLY A 264 -3.13 8.43 -18.06
CA GLY A 264 -4.45 7.87 -18.39
C GLY A 264 -5.55 8.92 -18.26
N GLU A 265 -6.46 8.93 -19.22
CA GLU A 265 -7.65 9.78 -19.18
C GLU A 265 -8.91 8.92 -19.10
N TRP A 266 -9.87 9.36 -18.28
CA TRP A 266 -11.12 8.64 -18.11
C TRP A 266 -11.93 8.65 -19.39
N ARG A 267 -12.54 7.52 -19.73
CA ARG A 267 -13.49 7.45 -20.84
C ARG A 267 -14.85 8.04 -20.48
N ASP A 268 -15.66 8.34 -21.47
CA ASP A 268 -17.04 8.72 -21.28
C ASP A 268 -17.90 7.55 -20.77
N GLY A 269 -19.03 7.86 -20.14
CA GLY A 269 -20.00 6.88 -19.67
C GLY A 269 -19.71 6.30 -18.29
N ILE A 270 -18.67 6.76 -17.59
CA ILE A 270 -18.44 6.41 -16.18
C ILE A 270 -19.43 7.19 -15.30
N LYS A 271 -20.11 6.49 -14.41
CA LYS A 271 -20.94 7.09 -13.36
C LYS A 271 -20.04 7.56 -12.22
N PHE A 272 -19.75 8.86 -12.19
CA PHE A 272 -18.86 9.43 -11.20
C PHE A 272 -19.62 9.85 -9.93
N GLU A 273 -19.26 9.23 -8.81
CA GLU A 273 -19.73 9.63 -7.50
C GLU A 273 -18.92 10.82 -6.96
N LYS A 274 -19.62 11.77 -6.33
CA LYS A 274 -18.99 12.93 -5.70
C LYS A 274 -18.19 12.56 -4.45
N LEU A 275 -18.62 11.51 -3.76
CA LEU A 275 -18.08 11.03 -2.49
C LEU A 275 -17.74 9.56 -2.59
N VAL A 276 -16.86 9.10 -1.73
CA VAL A 276 -16.40 7.71 -1.69
C VAL A 276 -17.42 6.78 -1.02
N PHE A 277 -18.34 7.33 -0.22
CA PHE A 277 -19.25 6.58 0.64
C PHE A 277 -20.34 5.77 -0.07
N PRO A 278 -21.01 6.28 -1.13
CA PRO A 278 -22.11 5.55 -1.75
C PRO A 278 -21.64 4.43 -2.68
N MET A 279 -20.38 4.45 -3.11
CA MET A 279 -19.84 3.58 -4.17
C MET A 279 -20.16 2.09 -3.97
N ALA A 280 -19.97 1.55 -2.77
CA ALA A 280 -20.22 0.13 -2.51
C ALA A 280 -21.72 -0.20 -2.62
N LYS A 281 -22.60 0.70 -2.19
CA LYS A 281 -24.08 0.52 -2.30
C LYS A 281 -24.53 0.58 -3.75
N ASP A 282 -23.97 1.51 -4.53
CA ASP A 282 -24.34 1.67 -5.95
C ASP A 282 -23.93 0.42 -6.75
N VAL A 283 -22.72 -0.10 -6.51
CA VAL A 283 -22.25 -1.34 -7.16
C VAL A 283 -23.05 -2.56 -6.68
N ALA A 284 -23.40 -2.63 -5.39
CA ALA A 284 -24.25 -3.70 -4.87
C ALA A 284 -25.65 -3.71 -5.49
N ALA A 285 -26.19 -2.55 -5.84
CA ALA A 285 -27.52 -2.40 -6.46
C ALA A 285 -27.53 -2.67 -7.96
N ASP A 286 -26.37 -2.66 -8.64
CA ASP A 286 -26.26 -2.85 -10.09
C ASP A 286 -25.52 -4.15 -10.40
N LYS A 287 -26.25 -5.17 -10.88
CA LYS A 287 -25.74 -6.51 -11.17
C LYS A 287 -24.50 -6.51 -12.08
N TYR A 288 -24.41 -5.57 -13.01
CA TYR A 288 -23.36 -5.52 -14.02
C TYR A 288 -22.28 -4.46 -13.73
N ALA A 289 -22.28 -3.94 -12.51
CA ALA A 289 -21.37 -2.89 -12.10
C ALA A 289 -19.98 -3.40 -11.72
N ILE A 290 -19.01 -2.53 -11.95
CA ILE A 290 -17.69 -2.51 -11.33
C ILE A 290 -17.40 -1.10 -10.83
N GLY A 291 -16.79 -0.99 -9.66
CA GLY A 291 -16.37 0.28 -9.07
C GLY A 291 -15.11 0.14 -8.24
N TYR A 292 -14.62 1.26 -7.71
CA TYR A 292 -13.49 1.27 -6.79
C TYR A 292 -13.70 2.29 -5.68
N SER A 293 -13.22 1.98 -4.49
CA SER A 293 -13.17 2.91 -3.35
C SER A 293 -12.16 2.43 -2.32
N GLY A 294 -11.96 3.20 -1.25
CA GLY A 294 -11.15 2.78 -0.12
C GLY A 294 -11.82 1.66 0.68
N MET A 295 -11.02 0.74 1.20
CA MET A 295 -11.49 -0.42 1.97
C MET A 295 -12.28 -0.02 3.23
N ALA A 296 -12.04 1.16 3.79
CA ALA A 296 -12.78 1.69 4.93
C ALA A 296 -14.25 2.01 4.61
N TYR A 297 -14.60 2.10 3.33
CA TYR A 297 -15.92 2.49 2.83
C TYR A 297 -16.74 1.32 2.25
N MET A 298 -16.25 0.07 2.42
CA MET A 298 -16.96 -1.13 1.98
C MET A 298 -18.08 -1.49 2.98
N ASP A 299 -19.23 -0.90 2.79
CA ASP A 299 -20.40 -1.00 3.68
C ASP A 299 -21.62 -1.67 3.01
N ALA A 300 -21.41 -2.39 1.93
CA ALA A 300 -22.44 -3.12 1.18
C ALA A 300 -21.91 -4.48 0.68
N PRO A 301 -22.78 -5.44 0.35
CA PRO A 301 -22.38 -6.77 -0.09
C PRO A 301 -21.84 -6.78 -1.53
N VAL A 302 -20.58 -6.37 -1.67
CA VAL A 302 -19.82 -6.41 -2.93
C VAL A 302 -18.75 -7.49 -2.89
N LYS A 303 -18.32 -7.96 -4.05
CA LYS A 303 -17.21 -8.88 -4.20
C LYS A 303 -15.94 -8.12 -4.57
N LEU A 304 -14.93 -8.19 -3.70
CA LEU A 304 -13.59 -7.66 -3.97
C LEU A 304 -12.91 -8.49 -5.06
N VAL A 305 -12.26 -7.82 -6.00
CA VAL A 305 -11.62 -8.49 -7.15
C VAL A 305 -10.11 -8.51 -6.96
N PRO A 306 -9.48 -9.71 -6.97
CA PRO A 306 -8.03 -9.84 -7.04
C PRO A 306 -7.47 -9.15 -8.29
N LEU A 307 -6.32 -8.47 -8.13
CA LEU A 307 -5.68 -7.72 -9.20
C LEU A 307 -4.37 -8.36 -9.65
N VAL A 308 -4.11 -8.25 -10.95
CA VAL A 308 -2.85 -8.63 -11.58
C VAL A 308 -2.20 -7.38 -12.17
N GLU A 309 -1.04 -6.98 -11.67
CA GLU A 309 -0.38 -5.75 -12.13
C GLU A 309 0.28 -5.91 -13.49
N LYS A 310 1.09 -6.97 -13.64
CA LYS A 310 1.84 -7.27 -14.87
C LYS A 310 1.46 -8.64 -15.42
N ALA A 311 1.63 -8.81 -16.71
CA ALA A 311 1.43 -10.12 -17.33
C ALA A 311 2.34 -11.18 -16.70
N GLY A 312 1.77 -12.29 -16.26
CA GLY A 312 2.48 -13.37 -15.58
C GLY A 312 2.54 -13.26 -14.06
N ASP A 313 2.16 -12.13 -13.46
CA ASP A 313 2.04 -12.03 -12.01
C ASP A 313 0.87 -12.87 -11.50
N MET A 314 0.99 -13.33 -10.27
CA MET A 314 -0.11 -13.99 -9.57
C MET A 314 -1.15 -12.95 -9.13
N PRO A 315 -2.47 -13.28 -9.21
CA PRO A 315 -3.52 -12.41 -8.71
C PRO A 315 -3.35 -12.16 -7.22
N GLN A 316 -3.47 -10.90 -6.81
CA GLN A 316 -3.38 -10.47 -5.41
C GLN A 316 -4.73 -9.94 -4.94
N ALA A 317 -5.32 -10.62 -3.97
CA ALA A 317 -6.54 -10.14 -3.32
C ALA A 317 -6.20 -9.02 -2.30
N PRO A 318 -7.11 -8.06 -2.07
CA PRO A 318 -6.92 -7.00 -1.08
C PRO A 318 -7.13 -7.53 0.35
N THR A 319 -6.37 -8.56 0.74
CA THR A 319 -6.31 -9.06 2.11
C THR A 319 -5.41 -8.16 2.95
N TYR A 320 -5.58 -8.22 4.27
CA TYR A 320 -4.68 -7.47 5.14
C TYR A 320 -3.21 -7.85 4.94
N GLU A 321 -2.92 -9.14 4.84
CA GLU A 321 -1.56 -9.62 4.65
C GLU A 321 -0.94 -9.08 3.37
N ASN A 322 -1.64 -9.18 2.24
CA ASN A 322 -1.15 -8.66 0.98
C ASN A 322 -0.97 -7.13 0.99
N VAL A 323 -1.82 -6.42 1.72
CA VAL A 323 -1.68 -4.97 1.91
C VAL A 323 -0.48 -4.64 2.80
N ALA A 324 -0.31 -5.37 3.91
CA ALA A 324 0.79 -5.16 4.84
C ALA A 324 2.16 -5.47 4.21
N LEU A 325 2.23 -6.48 3.35
CA LEU A 325 3.43 -6.83 2.58
C LEU A 325 3.62 -5.95 1.33
N ALA A 326 2.65 -5.11 0.99
CA ALA A 326 2.59 -4.34 -0.24
C ALA A 326 2.66 -5.22 -1.51
N THR A 327 2.22 -6.48 -1.44
CA THR A 327 2.06 -7.37 -2.60
C THR A 327 0.75 -7.11 -3.34
N TYR A 328 -0.29 -6.59 -2.65
CA TYR A 328 -1.49 -6.11 -3.33
C TYR A 328 -1.16 -4.83 -4.12
N PRO A 329 -1.42 -4.79 -5.44
CA PRO A 329 -0.93 -3.71 -6.32
C PRO A 329 -1.43 -2.30 -5.99
N LEU A 330 -2.56 -2.18 -5.28
CA LEU A 330 -3.10 -0.90 -4.82
C LEU A 330 -2.93 -0.69 -3.31
N SER A 331 -1.98 -1.42 -2.70
CA SER A 331 -1.47 -1.06 -1.38
C SER A 331 -0.85 0.33 -1.44
N ARG A 332 -1.05 1.08 -0.36
CA ARG A 332 -0.50 2.43 -0.26
C ARG A 332 0.67 2.42 0.72
N LEU A 333 1.73 3.11 0.37
CA LEU A 333 2.85 3.38 1.26
C LEU A 333 2.92 4.87 1.55
N THR A 334 3.58 5.22 2.63
CA THR A 334 3.91 6.58 2.95
C THR A 334 5.40 6.80 2.72
N TYR A 335 5.77 8.00 2.33
CA TYR A 335 7.12 8.31 1.88
C TYR A 335 7.71 9.51 2.59
N PHE A 336 8.99 9.42 2.87
CA PHE A 336 9.85 10.55 3.15
C PHE A 336 10.55 10.96 1.86
N ASN A 337 10.42 12.21 1.46
CA ASN A 337 11.03 12.73 0.24
C ASN A 337 11.97 13.87 0.59
N THR A 338 13.15 13.89 -0.01
CA THR A 338 14.16 14.92 0.22
C THR A 338 15.03 15.14 -1.01
N ASN A 339 15.70 16.29 -1.03
CA ASN A 339 16.68 16.59 -2.06
C ASN A 339 18.02 15.95 -1.69
N LYS A 340 18.40 14.88 -2.40
CA LYS A 340 19.69 14.21 -2.25
C LYS A 340 20.35 14.09 -3.61
N ALA A 341 21.40 14.88 -3.85
CA ALA A 341 22.16 14.79 -5.10
C ALA A 341 22.86 13.41 -5.22
N PRO A 342 22.96 12.85 -6.44
CA PRO A 342 23.68 11.60 -6.68
C PRO A 342 25.12 11.65 -6.16
N GLY A 343 25.54 10.58 -5.48
CA GLY A 343 26.87 10.48 -4.90
C GLY A 343 27.14 11.38 -3.69
N LYS A 344 26.19 12.20 -3.26
CA LYS A 344 26.34 13.01 -2.06
C LYS A 344 25.63 12.37 -0.86
N PRO A 345 26.22 12.41 0.34
CA PRO A 345 25.53 11.96 1.54
C PRO A 345 24.39 12.92 1.90
N LEU A 346 23.41 12.43 2.65
CA LEU A 346 22.47 13.29 3.36
C LEU A 346 23.17 14.04 4.49
N PRO A 347 22.63 15.19 4.95
CA PRO A 347 23.03 15.77 6.21
C PRO A 347 22.96 14.72 7.34
N PRO A 348 23.98 14.58 8.20
CA PRO A 348 24.07 13.47 9.15
C PRO A 348 22.83 13.29 10.02
N ALA A 349 22.17 14.36 10.42
CA ALA A 349 20.96 14.28 11.23
C ALA A 349 19.74 13.74 10.43
N LEU A 350 19.60 14.06 9.16
CA LEU A 350 18.53 13.50 8.31
C LEU A 350 18.82 12.02 7.97
N GLU A 351 20.07 11.67 7.75
CA GLU A 351 20.48 10.28 7.55
C GLU A 351 20.16 9.43 8.79
N GLU A 352 20.54 9.91 9.98
CA GLU A 352 20.25 9.23 11.24
C GLU A 352 18.76 9.17 11.54
N PHE A 353 17.99 10.23 11.19
CA PHE A 353 16.55 10.21 11.32
C PHE A 353 15.91 9.10 10.45
N LEU A 354 16.34 8.97 9.20
CA LEU A 354 15.87 7.88 8.33
C LEU A 354 16.30 6.51 8.85
N LYS A 355 17.53 6.34 9.34
CA LYS A 355 17.98 5.09 9.96
C LYS A 355 17.12 4.73 11.18
N PHE A 356 16.74 5.72 11.99
CA PHE A 356 15.84 5.53 13.11
C PHE A 356 14.44 5.13 12.63
N VAL A 357 13.83 5.87 11.71
CA VAL A 357 12.50 5.55 11.17
C VAL A 357 12.48 4.14 10.56
N LEU A 358 13.54 3.75 9.85
CA LEU A 358 13.74 2.44 9.24
C LEU A 358 14.39 1.43 10.19
N SER A 359 14.02 1.46 11.45
CA SER A 359 14.48 0.54 12.49
C SER A 359 13.29 -0.06 13.24
N ARG A 360 13.55 -1.05 14.07
CA ARG A 360 12.55 -1.63 14.98
C ARG A 360 11.90 -0.55 15.83
N GLU A 361 12.68 0.36 16.41
CA GLU A 361 12.23 1.44 17.29
C GLU A 361 11.38 2.46 16.52
N GLY A 362 11.75 2.79 15.29
CA GLY A 362 10.96 3.67 14.42
C GLY A 362 9.66 3.03 13.96
N GLN A 363 9.69 1.74 13.65
CA GLN A 363 8.49 0.98 13.28
C GLN A 363 7.59 0.66 14.49
N GLN A 364 8.15 0.62 15.71
CA GLN A 364 7.36 0.59 16.94
C GLN A 364 6.49 1.84 17.07
N VAL A 365 6.99 3.02 16.69
CA VAL A 365 6.19 4.26 16.68
C VAL A 365 5.00 4.14 15.72
N VAL A 366 5.18 3.47 14.56
CA VAL A 366 4.08 3.20 13.63
C VAL A 366 3.03 2.30 14.27
N LEU A 367 3.49 1.22 14.93
CA LEU A 367 2.63 0.28 15.63
C LEU A 367 1.82 0.97 16.74
N ASP A 368 2.49 1.75 17.58
CA ASP A 368 1.88 2.48 18.70
C ASP A 368 0.91 3.57 18.24
N HIS A 369 1.11 4.08 17.02
CA HIS A 369 0.17 5.01 16.38
C HIS A 369 -1.14 4.33 15.99
N ALA A 370 -1.11 3.02 15.75
CA ALA A 370 -2.25 2.14 15.53
C ALA A 370 -3.16 2.46 14.33
N ARG A 371 -2.62 3.17 13.31
CA ARG A 371 -3.38 3.52 12.09
C ARG A 371 -2.71 3.07 10.80
N TYR A 372 -1.40 2.92 10.85
CA TYR A 372 -0.56 2.53 9.74
C TYR A 372 0.07 1.18 10.01
N VAL A 373 0.49 0.52 8.94
CA VAL A 373 1.15 -0.78 9.02
C VAL A 373 2.67 -0.58 9.09
N PRO A 374 3.35 -1.13 10.10
CA PRO A 374 4.80 -1.14 10.12
C PRO A 374 5.39 -1.83 8.89
N LEU A 375 6.48 -1.32 8.36
CA LEU A 375 7.24 -1.99 7.31
C LEU A 375 7.80 -3.32 7.81
N ARG A 376 7.90 -4.30 6.90
CA ARG A 376 8.60 -5.56 7.13
C ARG A 376 10.10 -5.38 6.96
N ALA A 377 10.90 -6.30 7.52
CA ALA A 377 12.35 -6.26 7.42
C ALA A 377 12.86 -6.21 5.97
N SER A 378 12.20 -6.93 5.04
CA SER A 378 12.51 -6.88 3.62
C SER A 378 12.29 -5.49 3.01
N GLN A 379 11.17 -4.84 3.34
CA GLN A 379 10.86 -3.48 2.90
C GLN A 379 11.84 -2.45 3.48
N VAL A 380 12.18 -2.60 4.78
CA VAL A 380 13.20 -1.77 5.44
C VAL A 380 14.56 -1.95 4.79
N SER A 381 14.95 -3.17 4.43
CA SER A 381 16.21 -3.43 3.72
C SER A 381 16.27 -2.69 2.39
N THR A 382 15.21 -2.77 1.59
CA THR A 382 15.10 -2.03 0.33
C THR A 382 15.14 -0.51 0.56
N ALA A 383 14.39 -0.01 1.53
CA ALA A 383 14.36 1.43 1.85
C ALA A 383 15.73 1.96 2.31
N ARG A 384 16.47 1.19 3.13
CA ARG A 384 17.84 1.54 3.55
C ARG A 384 18.81 1.55 2.37
N ALA A 385 18.69 0.62 1.43
CA ALA A 385 19.52 0.62 0.23
C ALA A 385 19.35 1.90 -0.59
N LEU A 386 18.13 2.45 -0.68
CA LEU A 386 17.89 3.77 -1.30
C LEU A 386 18.61 4.91 -0.57
N VAL A 387 18.55 4.93 0.77
CA VAL A 387 19.24 5.94 1.59
C VAL A 387 20.75 5.89 1.38
N ASP A 388 21.31 4.69 1.35
CA ASP A 388 22.75 4.44 1.16
C ASP A 388 23.21 4.66 -0.31
N GLY A 389 22.29 4.91 -1.24
CA GLY A 389 22.59 5.06 -2.66
C GLY A 389 22.94 3.73 -3.36
N ARG A 390 22.52 2.61 -2.81
CA ARG A 390 22.72 1.26 -3.35
C ARG A 390 21.48 0.69 -4.05
N GLY A 391 20.39 1.45 -4.05
CA GLY A 391 19.11 1.06 -4.64
C GLY A 391 18.97 1.57 -6.07
N ASN A 392 19.59 0.90 -7.03
CA ASN A 392 19.28 1.02 -8.47
C ASN A 392 19.07 -0.38 -9.02
#